data_e9a9175d9e196ef093e43848dd69f619
#
_entry.id   e9a9175d9e196ef093e43848dd69f619
#
_cell.length_a   1.000
_cell.length_b   1.000
_cell.length_c   1.000
_cell.angle_alpha   90.00
_cell.angle_beta   90.00
_cell.angle_gamma   90.00
#
_symmetry.space_group_name_H-M   'P 1'
#
loop_
_entity.id
_entity.type
_entity.pdbx_description
1 polymer ?
#
loop_
_entity_poly.entity_id
_entity_poly.type
_entity_poly.pdbx_seq_one_letter_code
_entity_poly.pdbx_strand_id
1 'polypeptide(L)'
;TEVDIARAYIDTVPTVNKVADFFGGNILEGLFDWLYFPIDWNTNNFGNQFAPGLYSCVMIWIILSIACYIVLSRTQAGNWIYSTGGNLNAAQANGVPTNKVKISLFVFSAFCATVFAACQVFEVNTSDAAKGNLKELEAIAAAVIGGLVMTGGFGTVMGIIVGAFIFGLAREAFFYIPGIDGSFYRVFLGLVIIASALLNENIRKRIMGNI
;
A
#
# COMPACT_ATOMS: atom_id res chain seq x y z
N THR A 1 -18.55 4.78 -29.36
CA THR A 1 -17.68 5.83 -28.76
C THR A 1 -16.22 5.35 -28.81
N GLU A 2 -15.23 6.25 -28.68
CA GLU A 2 -13.79 5.87 -28.65
C GLU A 2 -13.47 4.83 -27.58
N VAL A 3 -14.20 4.88 -26.46
CA VAL A 3 -14.07 3.91 -25.37
C VAL A 3 -14.49 2.50 -25.79
N ASP A 4 -15.52 2.37 -26.61
CA ASP A 4 -16.02 1.07 -27.09
C ASP A 4 -15.05 0.47 -28.11
N ILE A 5 -14.41 1.31 -28.92
CA ILE A 5 -13.38 0.89 -29.88
C ILE A 5 -12.12 0.44 -29.15
N ALA A 6 -11.69 1.17 -28.10
CA ALA A 6 -10.55 0.79 -27.28
C ALA A 6 -10.80 -0.54 -26.53
N ARG A 7 -12.01 -0.76 -25.97
CA ARG A 7 -12.38 -2.03 -25.36
C ARG A 7 -12.38 -3.18 -26.38
N ALA A 8 -12.99 -2.99 -27.54
CA ALA A 8 -12.99 -3.98 -28.59
C ALA A 8 -11.58 -4.33 -29.07
N TYR A 9 -10.64 -3.37 -29.08
CA TYR A 9 -9.25 -3.61 -29.42
C TYR A 9 -8.50 -4.40 -28.33
N ILE A 10 -8.74 -4.09 -27.06
CA ILE A 10 -8.18 -4.81 -25.91
C ILE A 10 -8.66 -6.28 -25.93
N ASP A 11 -9.94 -6.51 -26.22
CA ASP A 11 -10.52 -7.86 -26.30
C ASP A 11 -9.93 -8.72 -27.42
N THR A 12 -9.35 -8.11 -28.46
CA THR A 12 -8.71 -8.83 -29.57
C THR A 12 -7.25 -9.21 -29.30
N VAL A 13 -6.61 -8.68 -28.24
CA VAL A 13 -5.20 -8.95 -27.93
C VAL A 13 -5.10 -9.87 -26.71
N PRO A 14 -4.95 -11.18 -26.90
CA PRO A 14 -4.99 -12.18 -25.80
C PRO A 14 -3.90 -11.99 -24.74
N THR A 15 -2.82 -11.31 -25.08
CA THR A 15 -1.73 -11.01 -24.14
C THR A 15 -2.09 -9.89 -23.18
N VAL A 16 -2.82 -8.88 -23.66
CA VAL A 16 -3.26 -7.74 -22.83
C VAL A 16 -4.35 -8.21 -21.86
N ASN A 17 -5.26 -9.07 -22.30
CA ASN A 17 -6.30 -9.64 -21.45
C ASN A 17 -5.69 -10.45 -20.30
N LYS A 18 -4.67 -11.29 -20.55
CA LYS A 18 -3.99 -12.05 -19.50
C LYS A 18 -3.32 -11.15 -18.44
N VAL A 19 -2.75 -10.02 -18.86
CA VAL A 19 -2.14 -9.05 -17.93
C VAL A 19 -3.22 -8.30 -17.17
N ALA A 20 -4.31 -7.90 -17.82
CA ALA A 20 -5.43 -7.24 -17.17
C ALA A 20 -6.11 -8.18 -16.15
N ASP A 21 -6.31 -9.45 -16.49
CA ASP A 21 -6.86 -10.47 -15.59
C ASP A 21 -5.94 -10.74 -14.40
N PHE A 22 -4.63 -10.72 -14.61
CA PHE A 22 -3.66 -10.91 -13.53
C PHE A 22 -3.68 -9.77 -12.51
N PHE A 23 -3.80 -8.52 -12.94
CA PHE A 23 -3.78 -7.35 -12.04
C PHE A 23 -5.17 -6.89 -11.58
N GLY A 24 -6.21 -7.07 -12.37
CA GLY A 24 -7.58 -6.61 -12.12
C GLY A 24 -8.63 -7.71 -11.98
N GLY A 25 -8.25 -8.98 -12.22
CA GLY A 25 -9.18 -10.11 -12.19
C GLY A 25 -9.44 -10.68 -10.78
N ASN A 26 -10.48 -11.51 -10.68
CA ASN A 26 -10.79 -12.32 -9.50
C ASN A 26 -10.01 -13.64 -9.55
N ILE A 27 -8.88 -13.73 -8.84
CA ILE A 27 -8.03 -14.94 -8.87
C ILE A 27 -8.69 -16.13 -8.15
N LEU A 28 -9.57 -15.89 -7.21
CA LEU A 28 -10.13 -16.91 -6.33
C LEU A 28 -11.63 -17.15 -6.55
N GLU A 29 -12.18 -16.74 -7.70
CA GLU A 29 -13.60 -16.94 -8.00
C GLU A 29 -14.02 -18.41 -7.83
N GLY A 30 -13.26 -19.36 -8.41
CA GLY A 30 -13.53 -20.80 -8.27
C GLY A 30 -13.29 -21.36 -6.87
N LEU A 31 -12.46 -20.73 -6.04
CA LEU A 31 -12.23 -21.16 -4.66
C LEU A 31 -13.33 -20.64 -3.74
N PHE A 32 -13.83 -19.46 -3.99
CA PHE A 32 -14.97 -18.90 -3.28
C PHE A 32 -16.27 -19.59 -3.68
N ASP A 33 -16.44 -20.01 -4.92
CA ASP A 33 -17.56 -20.86 -5.37
C ASP A 33 -17.55 -22.23 -4.68
N TRP A 34 -16.37 -22.78 -4.38
CA TRP A 34 -16.23 -24.03 -3.64
C TRP A 34 -16.39 -23.86 -2.12
N LEU A 35 -15.95 -22.72 -1.56
CA LEU A 35 -16.07 -22.39 -0.12
C LEU A 35 -17.43 -21.75 0.20
N TYR A 36 -18.32 -21.70 -0.75
CA TYR A 36 -19.62 -21.06 -0.65
C TYR A 36 -20.45 -21.68 0.46
N PHE A 37 -20.42 -21.04 1.60
CA PHE A 37 -21.51 -21.18 2.56
C PHE A 37 -22.78 -20.72 1.86
N PRO A 38 -23.89 -21.48 1.94
CA PRO A 38 -25.15 -21.16 1.28
C PRO A 38 -25.84 -19.98 1.98
N ILE A 39 -25.22 -18.84 1.96
CA ILE A 39 -25.85 -17.57 2.27
C ILE A 39 -26.16 -16.97 0.92
N ASP A 40 -27.43 -17.05 0.52
CA ASP A 40 -28.00 -16.47 -0.69
C ASP A 40 -27.86 -14.94 -0.69
N TRP A 41 -26.64 -14.45 -0.88
CA TRP A 41 -26.36 -13.02 -1.09
C TRP A 41 -26.76 -12.57 -2.49
N ASN A 42 -27.11 -13.51 -3.38
CA ASN A 42 -27.35 -13.27 -4.80
C ASN A 42 -28.83 -13.03 -5.14
N THR A 43 -29.77 -13.05 -4.21
CA THR A 43 -31.18 -12.97 -4.55
C THR A 43 -31.83 -11.62 -4.32
N ASN A 44 -31.12 -10.56 -4.09
CA ASN A 44 -31.82 -9.33 -3.79
C ASN A 44 -31.34 -8.12 -4.58
N ASN A 45 -32.13 -7.71 -5.53
CA ASN A 45 -32.60 -6.35 -5.90
C ASN A 45 -31.57 -5.21 -6.05
N PHE A 46 -30.30 -5.43 -5.81
CA PHE A 46 -29.21 -4.55 -6.16
C PHE A 46 -28.36 -5.26 -7.22
N GLY A 47 -28.81 -5.17 -8.48
CA GLY A 47 -28.27 -5.90 -9.61
C GLY A 47 -26.77 -6.17 -9.53
N ASN A 48 -26.38 -7.43 -9.65
CA ASN A 48 -25.08 -8.01 -10.06
C ASN A 48 -23.76 -7.30 -9.66
N GLN A 49 -23.70 -6.58 -8.55
CA GLN A 49 -22.51 -5.78 -8.20
C GLN A 49 -21.72 -6.30 -6.99
N PHE A 50 -22.15 -7.35 -6.36
CA PHE A 50 -21.36 -8.02 -5.32
C PHE A 50 -21.00 -9.43 -5.79
N ALA A 51 -20.03 -9.54 -6.68
CA ALA A 51 -19.30 -10.79 -6.84
C ALA A 51 -18.38 -10.95 -5.62
N PRO A 52 -18.57 -11.95 -4.75
CA PRO A 52 -17.61 -12.24 -3.69
C PRO A 52 -16.35 -12.78 -4.36
N GLY A 53 -15.35 -11.94 -4.49
CA GLY A 53 -14.09 -12.29 -5.10
C GLY A 53 -12.97 -11.55 -4.41
N LEU A 54 -11.85 -12.23 -4.16
CA LEU A 54 -10.63 -11.56 -3.73
C LEU A 54 -9.96 -10.98 -4.97
N TYR A 55 -9.96 -9.67 -5.09
CA TYR A 55 -9.28 -8.98 -6.18
C TYR A 55 -7.79 -9.33 -6.18
N SER A 56 -7.22 -9.51 -7.36
CA SER A 56 -5.80 -9.79 -7.57
C SER A 56 -4.88 -8.83 -6.82
N CYS A 57 -5.25 -7.54 -6.76
CA CYS A 57 -4.50 -6.52 -6.05
C CYS A 57 -4.36 -6.81 -4.56
N VAL A 58 -5.39 -7.38 -3.92
CA VAL A 58 -5.33 -7.77 -2.49
C VAL A 58 -4.38 -8.94 -2.30
N MET A 59 -4.40 -9.92 -3.21
CA MET A 59 -3.48 -11.05 -3.16
C MET A 59 -2.03 -10.61 -3.34
N ILE A 60 -1.76 -9.74 -4.31
CA ILE A 60 -0.43 -9.17 -4.53
C ILE A 60 0.04 -8.43 -3.28
N TRP A 61 -0.84 -7.63 -2.65
CA TRP A 61 -0.53 -6.91 -1.42
C TRP A 61 -0.20 -7.86 -0.26
N ILE A 62 -0.96 -8.95 -0.08
CA ILE A 62 -0.70 -9.96 0.95
C ILE A 62 0.65 -10.65 0.71
N ILE A 63 0.92 -11.09 -0.52
CA ILE A 63 2.18 -11.75 -0.87
C ILE A 63 3.36 -10.81 -0.63
N LEU A 64 3.26 -9.56 -1.06
CA LEU A 64 4.30 -8.56 -0.89
C LEU A 64 4.54 -8.26 0.61
N SER A 65 3.47 -8.17 1.41
CA SER A 65 3.54 -7.96 2.86
C SER A 65 4.24 -9.12 3.57
N ILE A 66 3.93 -10.35 3.19
CA ILE A 66 4.60 -11.55 3.73
C ILE A 66 6.08 -11.56 3.34
N ALA A 67 6.39 -11.27 2.07
CA ALA A 67 7.76 -11.19 1.59
C ALA A 67 8.57 -10.12 2.35
N CYS A 68 8.03 -8.93 2.51
CA CYS A 68 8.63 -7.86 3.31
C CYS A 68 8.84 -8.27 4.77
N TYR A 69 7.85 -8.93 5.38
CA TYR A 69 7.96 -9.42 6.74
C TYR A 69 9.11 -10.41 6.91
N ILE A 70 9.23 -11.38 6.00
CA ILE A 70 10.30 -12.37 6.02
C ILE A 70 11.67 -11.68 5.83
N VAL A 71 11.79 -10.79 4.85
CA VAL A 71 13.04 -10.07 4.57
C VAL A 71 13.46 -9.24 5.79
N LEU A 72 12.56 -8.46 6.39
CA LEU A 72 12.89 -7.61 7.53
C LEU A 72 13.17 -8.40 8.81
N SER A 73 12.42 -9.50 9.06
CA SER A 73 12.47 -10.20 10.35
C SER A 73 13.44 -11.37 10.36
N ARG A 74 13.75 -11.96 9.20
CA ARG A 74 14.47 -13.23 9.11
C ARG A 74 15.77 -13.18 8.31
N THR A 75 16.12 -12.05 7.70
CA THR A 75 17.34 -11.95 6.87
C THR A 75 18.34 -10.93 7.40
N GLN A 76 19.61 -11.10 7.01
CA GLN A 76 20.67 -10.13 7.29
C GLN A 76 20.38 -8.76 6.67
N ALA A 77 19.68 -8.75 5.52
CA ALA A 77 19.28 -7.51 4.84
C ALA A 77 18.38 -6.66 5.75
N GLY A 78 17.43 -7.27 6.47
CA GLY A 78 16.61 -6.57 7.44
C GLY A 78 17.43 -5.92 8.55
N ASN A 79 18.40 -6.65 9.10
CA ASN A 79 19.29 -6.12 10.13
C ASN A 79 20.12 -4.91 9.61
N TRP A 80 20.61 -5.00 8.38
CA TRP A 80 21.30 -3.89 7.72
C TRP A 80 20.42 -2.66 7.51
N ILE A 81 19.13 -2.90 7.16
CA ILE A 81 18.14 -1.82 6.97
C ILE A 81 17.92 -1.08 8.28
N TYR A 82 17.66 -1.80 9.38
CA TYR A 82 17.46 -1.20 10.70
C TYR A 82 18.71 -0.48 11.20
N SER A 83 19.89 -1.08 11.05
CA SER A 83 21.15 -0.48 11.46
C SER A 83 21.47 0.80 10.68
N THR A 84 21.26 0.77 9.35
CA THR A 84 21.49 1.92 8.47
C THR A 84 20.53 3.07 8.79
N GLY A 85 19.26 2.75 9.13
CA GLY A 85 18.25 3.73 9.51
C GLY A 85 18.48 4.33 10.91
N GLY A 86 18.97 3.54 11.86
CA GLY A 86 19.19 3.97 13.24
C GLY A 86 20.43 4.87 13.43
N ASN A 87 21.57 4.39 12.98
CA ASN A 87 22.83 5.18 13.01
C ASN A 87 23.71 4.79 11.83
N LEU A 88 23.77 5.66 10.84
CA LEU A 88 24.52 5.45 9.62
C LEU A 88 26.02 5.24 9.86
N ASN A 89 26.62 6.07 10.74
CA ASN A 89 28.05 6.03 11.03
C ASN A 89 28.43 4.73 11.76
N ALA A 90 27.64 4.34 12.75
CA ALA A 90 27.85 3.09 13.47
C ALA A 90 27.66 1.86 12.57
N ALA A 91 26.68 1.89 11.66
CA ALA A 91 26.47 0.82 10.69
C ALA A 91 27.68 0.66 9.74
N GLN A 92 28.23 1.77 9.26
CA GLN A 92 29.43 1.76 8.41
C GLN A 92 30.66 1.23 9.17
N ALA A 93 30.85 1.67 10.42
CA ALA A 93 31.94 1.19 11.25
C ALA A 93 31.88 -0.34 11.49
N ASN A 94 30.66 -0.91 11.54
CA ASN A 94 30.44 -2.34 11.66
C ASN A 94 30.46 -3.09 10.31
N GLY A 95 30.91 -2.43 9.23
CA GLY A 95 31.09 -3.07 7.91
C GLY A 95 29.77 -3.25 7.12
N VAL A 96 28.67 -2.63 7.52
CA VAL A 96 27.41 -2.68 6.75
C VAL A 96 27.55 -1.88 5.46
N PRO A 97 27.24 -2.44 4.29
CA PRO A 97 27.30 -1.74 3.00
C PRO A 97 26.14 -0.76 2.81
N THR A 98 26.10 0.32 3.61
CA THR A 98 24.97 1.25 3.72
C THR A 98 24.52 1.85 2.39
N ASN A 99 25.46 2.12 1.47
CA ASN A 99 25.12 2.66 0.14
C ASN A 99 24.35 1.63 -0.70
N LYS A 100 24.76 0.36 -0.67
CA LYS A 100 24.04 -0.71 -1.38
C LYS A 100 22.65 -0.93 -0.79
N VAL A 101 22.53 -0.86 0.55
CA VAL A 101 21.24 -0.96 1.24
C VAL A 101 20.30 0.17 0.80
N LYS A 102 20.77 1.41 0.78
CA LYS A 102 19.97 2.55 0.33
C LYS A 102 19.51 2.38 -1.12
N ILE A 103 20.42 2.06 -2.03
CA ILE A 103 20.11 1.89 -3.45
C ILE A 103 19.06 0.77 -3.63
N SER A 104 19.24 -0.37 -2.97
CA SER A 104 18.28 -1.49 -3.08
C SER A 104 16.89 -1.13 -2.55
N LEU A 105 16.81 -0.33 -1.48
CA LEU A 105 15.52 0.14 -0.94
C LEU A 105 14.83 1.12 -1.89
N PHE A 106 15.58 2.02 -2.54
CA PHE A 106 14.99 2.91 -3.55
C PHE A 106 14.46 2.14 -4.76
N VAL A 107 15.23 1.16 -5.26
CA VAL A 107 14.80 0.28 -6.35
C VAL A 107 13.54 -0.51 -5.96
N PHE A 108 13.51 -1.05 -4.75
CA PHE A 108 12.36 -1.78 -4.24
C PHE A 108 11.13 -0.87 -4.08
N SER A 109 11.30 0.35 -3.59
CA SER A 109 10.23 1.34 -3.49
C SER A 109 9.65 1.69 -4.88
N ALA A 110 10.51 1.90 -5.88
CA ALA A 110 10.06 2.15 -7.25
C ALA A 110 9.30 0.95 -7.84
N PHE A 111 9.76 -0.26 -7.57
CA PHE A 111 9.06 -1.49 -7.96
C PHE A 111 7.66 -1.56 -7.33
N CYS A 112 7.54 -1.33 -6.02
CA CYS A 112 6.24 -1.31 -5.32
C CYS A 112 5.30 -0.22 -5.88
N ALA A 113 5.82 0.96 -6.20
CA ALA A 113 5.05 2.04 -6.81
C ALA A 113 4.53 1.65 -8.21
N THR A 114 5.34 0.96 -9.00
CA THR A 114 4.95 0.46 -10.33
C THR A 114 3.85 -0.60 -10.22
N VAL A 115 3.97 -1.55 -9.28
CA VAL A 115 2.94 -2.57 -9.01
C VAL A 115 1.63 -1.91 -8.58
N PHE A 116 1.70 -0.92 -7.69
CA PHE A 116 0.53 -0.16 -7.25
C PHE A 116 -0.15 0.58 -8.41
N ALA A 117 0.63 1.24 -9.27
CA ALA A 117 0.11 1.92 -10.45
C ALA A 117 -0.56 0.93 -11.44
N ALA A 118 0.05 -0.23 -11.64
CA ALA A 118 -0.52 -1.29 -12.47
C ALA A 118 -1.86 -1.76 -11.91
N CYS A 119 -1.94 -2.05 -10.60
CA CYS A 119 -3.20 -2.43 -9.94
C CYS A 119 -4.29 -1.37 -10.17
N GLN A 120 -3.96 -0.09 -9.97
CA GLN A 120 -4.94 0.99 -10.16
C GLN A 120 -5.46 1.11 -11.60
N VAL A 121 -4.58 0.93 -12.58
CA VAL A 121 -4.96 1.07 -13.99
C VAL A 121 -5.82 -0.12 -14.43
N PHE A 122 -5.42 -1.33 -14.07
CA PHE A 122 -6.11 -2.55 -14.52
C PHE A 122 -7.43 -2.81 -13.76
N GLU A 123 -7.54 -2.39 -12.50
CA GLU A 123 -8.78 -2.51 -11.73
C GLU A 123 -9.90 -1.61 -12.30
N VAL A 124 -9.57 -0.39 -12.67
CA VAL A 124 -10.55 0.61 -13.13
C VAL A 124 -10.64 0.66 -14.67
N ASN A 125 -9.73 -0.03 -15.38
CA ASN A 125 -9.59 0.01 -16.85
C ASN A 125 -9.51 1.42 -17.42
N THR A 126 -9.02 2.38 -16.62
CA THR A 126 -8.84 3.79 -17.04
C THR A 126 -7.50 4.30 -16.55
N SER A 127 -6.81 5.05 -17.41
CA SER A 127 -5.59 5.75 -17.05
C SER A 127 -5.89 7.25 -16.92
N ASP A 128 -5.60 7.79 -15.73
CA ASP A 128 -5.73 9.21 -15.43
C ASP A 128 -4.42 9.73 -14.85
N ALA A 129 -3.90 10.80 -15.41
CA ALA A 129 -2.65 11.42 -14.96
C ALA A 129 -2.72 11.95 -13.51
N ALA A 130 -3.92 12.24 -13.01
CA ALA A 130 -4.12 12.75 -11.65
C ALA A 130 -4.20 11.65 -10.57
N LYS A 131 -4.33 10.37 -10.95
CA LYS A 131 -4.48 9.26 -9.97
C LYS A 131 -3.30 9.08 -9.03
N GLY A 132 -2.09 9.47 -9.45
CA GLY A 132 -0.88 9.41 -8.62
C GLY A 132 -0.69 10.59 -7.67
N ASN A 133 -1.49 11.64 -7.78
CA ASN A 133 -1.30 12.87 -7.03
C ASN A 133 -1.49 12.66 -5.52
N LEU A 134 -0.52 13.13 -4.72
CA LEU A 134 -0.47 13.03 -3.25
C LEU A 134 -0.41 11.59 -2.69
N LYS A 135 -0.20 10.56 -3.52
CA LYS A 135 -0.11 9.17 -3.07
C LYS A 135 1.13 8.92 -2.21
N GLU A 136 2.21 9.64 -2.46
CA GLU A 136 3.40 9.62 -1.62
C GLU A 136 3.11 10.10 -0.19
N LEU A 137 2.30 11.13 -0.02
CA LEU A 137 1.91 11.63 1.30
C LEU A 137 0.95 10.68 2.01
N GLU A 138 0.01 10.07 1.28
CA GLU A 138 -0.86 9.02 1.81
C GLU A 138 -0.04 7.83 2.33
N ALA A 139 0.95 7.38 1.58
CA ALA A 139 1.82 6.26 1.97
C ALA A 139 2.65 6.59 3.23
N ILE A 140 3.19 7.81 3.30
CA ILE A 140 3.93 8.29 4.50
C ILE A 140 2.99 8.33 5.71
N ALA A 141 1.80 8.93 5.57
CA ALA A 141 0.83 9.03 6.65
C ALA A 141 0.41 7.64 7.16
N ALA A 142 0.09 6.71 6.26
CA ALA A 142 -0.26 5.34 6.62
C ALA A 142 0.87 4.62 7.36
N ALA A 143 2.12 4.77 6.88
CA ALA A 143 3.28 4.15 7.50
C ALA A 143 3.53 4.69 8.91
N VAL A 144 3.33 5.98 9.11
CA VAL A 144 3.54 6.63 10.40
C VAL A 144 2.43 6.29 11.39
N ILE A 145 1.16 6.26 10.97
CA ILE A 145 0.05 5.72 11.79
C ILE A 145 0.38 4.28 12.21
N GLY A 146 1.02 3.51 11.33
CA GLY A 146 1.51 2.16 11.62
C GLY A 146 2.71 2.09 12.57
N GLY A 147 3.18 3.22 13.10
CA GLY A 147 4.26 3.28 14.06
C GLY A 147 5.67 3.30 13.46
N LEU A 148 5.79 3.65 12.17
CA LEU A 148 7.10 3.89 11.55
C LEU A 148 7.68 5.21 12.08
N VAL A 149 8.95 5.16 12.53
CA VAL A 149 9.67 6.36 12.96
C VAL A 149 10.28 7.06 11.74
N MET A 150 9.93 8.34 11.51
CA MET A 150 10.38 9.09 10.34
C MET A 150 11.92 9.29 10.29
N THR A 151 12.59 9.26 11.44
CA THR A 151 14.06 9.33 11.51
C THR A 151 14.76 8.03 11.11
N GLY A 152 14.00 6.94 10.93
CA GLY A 152 14.51 5.62 10.58
C GLY A 152 14.89 4.76 11.79
N GLY A 153 15.26 3.52 11.53
CA GLY A 153 15.73 2.55 12.52
C GLY A 153 14.66 1.80 13.30
N PHE A 154 13.42 2.26 13.29
CA PHE A 154 12.30 1.58 13.96
C PHE A 154 11.07 1.52 13.06
N GLY A 155 10.37 0.39 13.14
CA GLY A 155 9.13 0.13 12.43
C GLY A 155 8.90 -1.37 12.28
N THR A 156 7.65 -1.77 12.14
CA THR A 156 7.29 -3.17 11.91
C THR A 156 6.35 -3.28 10.70
N VAL A 157 6.50 -4.35 9.92
CA VAL A 157 5.62 -4.59 8.77
C VAL A 157 4.17 -4.72 9.22
N MET A 158 3.92 -5.42 10.34
CA MET A 158 2.57 -5.57 10.89
C MET A 158 1.95 -4.23 11.28
N GLY A 159 2.75 -3.34 11.89
CA GLY A 159 2.31 -1.97 12.19
C GLY A 159 1.88 -1.21 10.94
N ILE A 160 2.68 -1.28 9.88
CA ILE A 160 2.38 -0.62 8.59
C ILE A 160 1.11 -1.19 7.95
N ILE A 161 0.89 -2.51 8.01
CA ILE A 161 -0.33 -3.15 7.51
C ILE A 161 -1.57 -2.61 8.23
N VAL A 162 -1.53 -2.58 9.56
CA VAL A 162 -2.63 -2.04 10.38
C VAL A 162 -2.83 -0.54 10.11
N GLY A 163 -1.73 0.22 10.03
CA GLY A 163 -1.76 1.65 9.71
C GLY A 163 -2.37 1.94 8.35
N ALA A 164 -2.00 1.18 7.33
CA ALA A 164 -2.57 1.29 5.99
C ALA A 164 -4.08 0.99 5.98
N PHE A 165 -4.50 -0.04 6.74
CA PHE A 165 -5.92 -0.40 6.85
C PHE A 165 -6.72 0.72 7.56
N ILE A 166 -6.24 1.22 8.69
CA ILE A 166 -6.89 2.32 9.42
C ILE A 166 -6.96 3.57 8.53
N PHE A 167 -5.88 3.89 7.84
CA PHE A 167 -5.82 5.05 6.96
C PHE A 167 -6.76 4.91 5.76
N GLY A 168 -6.86 3.71 5.18
CA GLY A 168 -7.81 3.40 4.11
C GLY A 168 -9.26 3.59 4.56
N LEU A 169 -9.63 3.08 5.74
CA LEU A 169 -10.96 3.28 6.32
C LEU A 169 -11.26 4.77 6.57
N ALA A 170 -10.30 5.50 7.12
CA ALA A 170 -10.46 6.94 7.35
C ALA A 170 -10.67 7.70 6.03
N ARG A 171 -9.92 7.35 4.99
CA ARG A 171 -10.07 7.94 3.66
C ARG A 171 -11.48 7.72 3.11
N GLU A 172 -11.96 6.48 3.10
CA GLU A 172 -13.31 6.16 2.62
C GLU A 172 -14.37 6.89 3.44
N ALA A 173 -14.23 6.97 4.77
CA ALA A 173 -15.16 7.70 5.62
C ALA A 173 -15.32 9.17 5.20
N PHE A 174 -14.24 9.85 4.80
CA PHE A 174 -14.29 11.23 4.31
C PHE A 174 -15.14 11.40 3.04
N PHE A 175 -15.15 10.40 2.15
CA PHE A 175 -15.94 10.45 0.92
C PHE A 175 -17.45 10.21 1.15
N TYR A 176 -17.82 9.56 2.27
CA TYR A 176 -19.21 9.28 2.60
C TYR A 176 -19.89 10.39 3.42
N ILE A 177 -19.16 11.38 3.93
CA ILE A 177 -19.74 12.48 4.72
C ILE A 177 -20.26 13.57 3.76
N PRO A 178 -21.59 13.78 3.68
CA PRO A 178 -22.15 14.81 2.81
C PRO A 178 -21.70 16.21 3.27
N GLY A 179 -21.24 17.03 2.32
CA GLY A 179 -20.79 18.41 2.59
C GLY A 179 -19.28 18.54 2.86
N ILE A 180 -18.51 17.46 2.83
CA ILE A 180 -17.05 17.51 2.90
C ILE A 180 -16.46 17.31 1.50
N ASP A 181 -15.82 18.36 0.98
CA ASP A 181 -15.09 18.27 -0.29
C ASP A 181 -13.75 17.51 -0.12
N GLY A 182 -13.24 16.90 -1.19
CA GLY A 182 -11.93 16.22 -1.18
C GLY A 182 -10.75 17.12 -0.75
N SER A 183 -10.97 18.44 -0.65
CA SER A 183 -10.00 19.38 -0.08
C SER A 183 -9.78 19.20 1.40
N PHE A 184 -10.79 18.83 2.16
CA PHE A 184 -10.67 18.55 3.60
C PHE A 184 -9.83 17.32 3.87
N TYR A 185 -9.90 16.30 3.01
CA TYR A 185 -9.05 15.14 3.11
C TYR A 185 -7.56 15.51 3.00
N ARG A 186 -7.18 16.46 2.15
CA ARG A 186 -5.80 16.96 2.03
C ARG A 186 -5.33 17.65 3.31
N VAL A 187 -6.20 18.44 3.93
CA VAL A 187 -5.91 19.09 5.22
C VAL A 187 -5.73 18.04 6.32
N PHE A 188 -6.62 17.05 6.37
CA PHE A 188 -6.51 15.93 7.32
C PHE A 188 -5.18 15.19 7.16
N LEU A 189 -4.79 14.88 5.92
CA LEU A 189 -3.54 14.21 5.60
C LEU A 189 -2.33 15.01 6.08
N GLY A 190 -2.30 16.33 5.82
CA GLY A 190 -1.26 17.23 6.31
C GLY A 190 -1.19 17.27 7.84
N LEU A 191 -2.35 17.30 8.50
CA LEU A 191 -2.45 17.34 9.96
C LEU A 191 -1.94 16.04 10.60
N VAL A 192 -2.26 14.89 10.01
CA VAL A 192 -1.75 13.58 10.45
C VAL A 192 -0.23 13.53 10.35
N ILE A 193 0.36 13.99 9.25
CA ILE A 193 1.82 13.99 9.06
C ILE A 193 2.49 14.91 10.10
N ILE A 194 1.95 16.11 10.32
CA ILE A 194 2.49 17.06 11.31
C ILE A 194 2.39 16.49 12.73
N ALA A 195 1.21 16.00 13.11
CA ALA A 195 0.99 15.40 14.43
C ALA A 195 1.96 14.24 14.70
N SER A 196 2.17 13.40 13.70
CA SER A 196 3.10 12.29 13.74
C SER A 196 4.55 12.74 13.89
N ALA A 197 4.98 13.76 13.16
CA ALA A 197 6.33 14.30 13.28
C ALA A 197 6.60 14.85 14.69
N LEU A 198 5.62 15.57 15.26
CA LEU A 198 5.69 16.10 16.63
C LEU A 198 5.71 15.01 17.70
N LEU A 199 4.88 13.98 17.54
CA LEU A 199 4.87 12.84 18.47
C LEU A 199 6.20 12.09 18.44
N ASN A 200 6.77 11.89 17.25
CA ASN A 200 8.03 11.20 17.06
C ASN A 200 9.20 11.96 17.73
N GLU A 201 9.24 13.30 17.59
CA GLU A 201 10.27 14.12 18.23
C GLU A 201 10.17 14.09 19.76
N ASN A 202 8.95 14.13 20.30
CA ASN A 202 8.71 14.05 21.74
C ASN A 202 9.05 12.69 22.34
N ILE A 203 8.73 11.60 21.64
CA ILE A 203 9.10 10.25 22.06
C ILE A 203 10.61 10.09 22.05
N ARG A 204 11.28 10.57 21.02
CA ARG A 204 12.75 10.55 20.92
C ARG A 204 13.41 11.31 22.05
N LYS A 205 12.93 12.51 22.38
CA LYS A 205 13.44 13.32 23.50
C LYS A 205 13.26 12.62 24.85
N ARG A 206 12.15 11.91 25.05
CA ARG A 206 11.92 11.13 26.29
C ARG A 206 12.81 9.90 26.40
N ILE A 207 13.08 9.21 25.30
CA ILE A 207 13.93 8.02 25.30
C ILE A 207 15.41 8.39 25.40
N MET A 208 15.85 9.42 24.71
CA MET A 208 17.28 9.86 24.72
C MET A 208 17.61 10.85 25.83
N GLY A 209 16.64 11.54 26.42
CA GLY A 209 16.83 12.48 27.51
C GLY A 209 16.97 11.80 28.89
N ASN A 210 16.85 10.50 28.97
CA ASN A 210 17.07 9.69 30.18
C ASN A 210 18.40 8.92 30.14
N ILE A 211 19.28 9.23 29.20
CA ILE A 211 20.68 8.79 29.17
C ILE A 211 21.56 10.05 29.23
#